data_471931972672b93b9229b21772bc642f
#
_entry.id   471931972672b93b9229b21772bc642f
#
_cell.length_a   1.000
_cell.length_b   1.000
_cell.length_c   1.000
_cell.angle_alpha   90.00
_cell.angle_beta   90.00
_cell.angle_gamma   90.00
#
_symmetry.space_group_name_H-M   'P 1'
#
loop_
_entity.id
_entity.type
_entity.pdbx_description
1 polymer ?
#
loop_
_entity_poly.entity_id
_entity_poly.type
_entity_poly.pdbx_seq_one_letter_code
_entity_poly.pdbx_strand_id
1 'polypeptide(L)'
;MSTLNDAYDTAARAIEAADGLLIAAGAGMGVDSGLPDFRGTEGFWKAYPPFRGRKFSDLSTPHWFHSDPTLAWGFFGHRLKLYRSA
;
A
#
# COMPACT_ATOMS: atom_id res chain seq x y z
N MET A 1 30.36 -19.60 1.82
CA MET A 1 29.38 -19.74 2.91
C MET A 1 28.04 -19.10 2.48
N SER A 2 26.97 -19.86 2.49
CA SER A 2 25.68 -19.38 1.99
C SER A 2 24.66 -19.27 3.13
N THR A 3 24.80 -18.24 3.94
CA THR A 3 23.86 -17.96 5.02
C THR A 3 22.44 -17.69 4.51
N LEU A 4 22.32 -17.10 3.29
CA LEU A 4 21.02 -16.84 2.67
C LEU A 4 20.29 -18.13 2.27
N ASN A 5 21.01 -19.09 1.68
CA ASN A 5 20.43 -20.40 1.36
C ASN A 5 20.01 -21.16 2.62
N ASP A 6 20.79 -21.07 3.69
CA ASP A 6 20.44 -21.66 4.97
C ASP A 6 19.15 -21.04 5.54
N ALA A 7 18.99 -19.72 5.40
CA ALA A 7 17.78 -19.01 5.82
C ALA A 7 16.57 -19.45 5.00
N TYR A 8 16.72 -19.61 3.69
CA TYR A 8 15.64 -20.09 2.83
C TYR A 8 15.23 -21.53 3.17
N ASP A 9 16.18 -22.40 3.42
CA ASP A 9 15.90 -23.78 3.82
C ASP A 9 15.16 -23.82 5.17
N THR A 10 15.57 -23.00 6.12
CA THR A 10 14.91 -22.88 7.43
C THR A 10 13.48 -22.39 7.28
N ALA A 11 13.27 -21.36 6.47
CA ALA A 11 11.94 -20.81 6.21
C ALA A 11 11.03 -21.84 5.52
N ALA A 12 11.55 -22.55 4.53
CA ALA A 12 10.80 -23.57 3.81
C ALA A 12 10.33 -24.69 4.74
N ARG A 13 11.22 -25.16 5.63
CA ARG A 13 10.86 -26.18 6.61
C ARG A 13 9.82 -25.68 7.61
N ALA A 14 9.90 -24.41 8.02
CA ALA A 14 8.93 -23.82 8.92
C ALA A 14 7.54 -23.75 8.28
N ILE A 15 7.47 -23.34 7.01
CA ILE A 15 6.20 -23.28 6.26
C ILE A 15 5.61 -24.69 6.09
N GLU A 16 6.43 -25.66 5.74
CA GLU A 16 5.98 -27.04 5.53
C GLU A 16 5.42 -27.65 6.82
N ALA A 17 6.02 -27.35 7.96
CA ALA A 17 5.60 -27.88 9.26
C ALA A 17 4.45 -27.09 9.91
N ALA A 18 4.08 -25.94 9.38
CA ALA A 18 3.08 -25.07 9.97
C ALA A 18 1.67 -25.61 9.75
N ASP A 19 0.80 -25.45 10.77
CA ASP A 19 -0.63 -25.75 10.67
C ASP A 19 -1.45 -24.56 10.16
N GLY A 20 -0.86 -23.37 10.18
CA GLY A 20 -1.50 -22.16 9.69
C GLY A 20 -0.45 -21.21 9.11
N LEU A 21 -0.85 -20.37 8.15
CA LEU A 21 0.02 -19.41 7.49
C LEU A 21 -0.64 -18.04 7.55
N LEU A 22 0.04 -17.08 8.18
CA LEU A 22 -0.40 -15.68 8.18
C LEU A 22 0.45 -14.90 7.17
N ILE A 23 -0.22 -14.29 6.20
CA ILE A 23 0.43 -13.44 5.21
C ILE A 23 0.16 -11.98 5.57
N ALA A 24 1.22 -11.23 5.84
CA ALA A 24 1.14 -9.80 6.11
C ALA A 24 1.74 -9.05 4.92
N ALA A 25 1.01 -8.05 4.42
CA ALA A 25 1.44 -7.25 3.29
C ALA A 25 1.19 -5.78 3.58
N GLY A 26 2.10 -4.94 3.16
CA GLY A 26 2.01 -3.49 3.36
C GLY A 26 2.12 -2.73 2.04
N ALA A 27 2.39 -1.44 2.13
CA ALA A 27 2.46 -0.53 0.98
C ALA A 27 3.50 -0.96 -0.07
N GLY A 28 4.58 -1.62 0.34
CA GLY A 28 5.60 -2.13 -0.58
C GLY A 28 5.05 -3.13 -1.59
N MET A 29 4.12 -3.99 -1.18
CA MET A 29 3.47 -4.92 -2.10
C MET A 29 2.68 -4.18 -3.19
N GLY A 30 2.00 -3.09 -2.83
CA GLY A 30 1.28 -2.26 -3.79
C GLY A 30 2.22 -1.60 -4.80
N VAL A 31 3.34 -1.06 -4.33
CA VAL A 31 4.37 -0.44 -5.19
C VAL A 31 4.93 -1.47 -6.18
N ASP A 32 5.25 -2.68 -5.73
CA ASP A 32 5.72 -3.77 -6.59
C ASP A 32 4.69 -4.19 -7.64
N SER A 33 3.41 -3.97 -7.36
CA SER A 33 2.32 -4.25 -8.29
C SER A 33 2.00 -3.08 -9.24
N GLY A 34 2.79 -2.02 -9.21
CA GLY A 34 2.63 -0.85 -10.07
C GLY A 34 1.72 0.25 -9.48
N LEU A 35 1.31 0.11 -8.23
CA LEU A 35 0.52 1.16 -7.57
C LEU A 35 1.42 2.31 -7.10
N PRO A 36 0.88 3.54 -7.01
CA PRO A 36 1.63 4.64 -6.43
C PRO A 36 1.96 4.41 -4.96
N ASP A 37 3.07 4.94 -4.49
CA ASP A 37 3.38 5.01 -3.08
C ASP A 37 2.60 6.18 -2.46
N PHE A 38 1.38 5.89 -1.98
CA PHE A 38 0.50 6.92 -1.42
C PHE A 38 1.04 7.57 -0.15
N ARG A 39 1.89 6.87 0.61
CA ARG A 39 2.48 7.38 1.85
C ARG A 39 3.73 8.20 1.60
N GLY A 40 4.43 7.94 0.52
CA GLY A 40 5.56 8.75 0.10
C GLY A 40 5.07 10.06 -0.48
N THR A 41 5.54 11.19 0.06
CA THR A 41 5.07 12.52 -0.30
C THR A 41 5.17 12.77 -1.81
N GLU A 42 6.32 12.45 -2.42
CA GLU A 42 6.52 12.67 -3.84
C GLU A 42 5.66 11.73 -4.70
N GLY A 43 5.54 10.47 -4.31
CA GLY A 43 4.71 9.49 -4.99
C GLY A 43 3.23 9.89 -4.96
N PHE A 44 2.77 10.39 -3.82
CA PHE A 44 1.40 10.90 -3.67
C PHE A 44 1.14 12.11 -4.58
N TRP A 45 2.04 13.08 -4.59
CA TRP A 45 1.89 14.26 -5.44
C TRP A 45 1.96 13.95 -6.93
N LYS A 46 2.77 12.96 -7.30
CA LYS A 46 2.86 12.50 -8.68
C LYS A 46 1.55 11.87 -9.15
N ALA A 47 0.94 11.06 -8.29
CA ALA A 47 -0.32 10.40 -8.59
C ALA A 47 -1.51 11.38 -8.57
N TYR A 48 -1.45 12.37 -7.67
CA TYR A 48 -2.52 13.34 -7.47
C TYR A 48 -1.97 14.77 -7.44
N PRO A 49 -1.60 15.34 -8.60
CA PRO A 49 -1.03 16.68 -8.67
C PRO A 49 -1.83 17.78 -7.95
N PRO A 50 -3.19 17.75 -7.96
CA PRO A 50 -3.97 18.78 -7.24
C PRO A 50 -3.73 18.80 -5.72
N PHE A 51 -3.18 17.71 -5.16
CA PHE A 51 -2.90 17.62 -3.73
C PHE A 51 -1.45 17.94 -3.38
N ARG A 52 -0.70 18.48 -4.32
CA ARG A 52 0.68 18.88 -4.07
C ARG A 52 0.77 19.85 -2.88
N GLY A 53 1.69 19.58 -1.96
CA GLY A 53 1.82 20.32 -0.72
C GLY A 53 1.01 19.76 0.44
N ARG A 54 0.13 18.78 0.19
CA ARG A 54 -0.64 18.08 1.21
C ARG A 54 -0.06 16.70 1.43
N LYS A 55 -0.14 16.19 2.66
CA LYS A 55 0.28 14.83 2.97
C LYS A 55 -0.92 13.89 2.90
N PHE A 56 -0.67 12.67 2.44
CA PHE A 56 -1.70 11.63 2.44
C PHE A 56 -2.33 11.43 3.84
N SER A 57 -1.49 11.47 4.89
CA SER A 57 -1.96 11.33 6.26
C SER A 57 -2.93 12.43 6.70
N ASP A 58 -2.83 13.63 6.11
CA ASP A 58 -3.73 14.74 6.40
C ASP A 58 -5.09 14.56 5.71
N LEU A 59 -5.14 13.85 4.59
CA LEU A 59 -6.33 13.63 3.79
C LEU A 59 -7.03 12.31 4.13
N SER A 60 -6.28 11.32 4.57
CA SER A 60 -6.82 9.99 4.90
C SER A 60 -7.46 9.98 6.29
N THR A 61 -8.47 10.81 6.48
CA THR A 61 -9.21 10.92 7.74
C THR A 61 -10.72 10.88 7.49
N PRO A 62 -11.53 10.39 8.44
CA PRO A 62 -12.98 10.43 8.31
C PRO A 62 -13.54 11.84 8.17
N HIS A 63 -12.86 12.82 8.76
CA HIS A 63 -13.27 14.23 8.67
C HIS A 63 -13.38 14.74 7.24
N TRP A 64 -12.51 14.26 6.34
CA TRP A 64 -12.53 14.68 4.93
C TRP A 64 -13.86 14.35 4.25
N PHE A 65 -14.47 13.22 4.61
CA PHE A 65 -15.78 12.84 4.08
C PHE A 65 -16.90 13.76 4.56
N HIS A 66 -16.72 14.45 5.67
CA HIS A 66 -17.67 15.45 6.17
C HIS A 66 -17.42 16.85 5.59
N SER A 67 -16.15 17.25 5.49
CA SER A 67 -15.78 18.59 5.03
C SER A 67 -15.91 18.76 3.52
N ASP A 68 -15.57 17.73 2.74
CA ASP A 68 -15.66 17.73 1.28
C ASP A 68 -15.93 16.34 0.75
N PRO A 69 -17.17 15.83 0.88
CA PRO A 69 -17.50 14.46 0.52
C PRO A 69 -17.27 14.15 -0.95
N THR A 70 -17.51 15.09 -1.85
CA THR A 70 -17.31 14.88 -3.29
C THR A 70 -15.85 14.59 -3.61
N LEU A 71 -14.94 15.39 -3.07
CA LEU A 71 -13.51 15.21 -3.28
C LEU A 71 -12.98 13.94 -2.60
N ALA A 72 -13.42 13.68 -1.37
CA ALA A 72 -13.02 12.50 -0.61
C ALA A 72 -13.43 11.21 -1.35
N TRP A 73 -14.66 11.11 -1.78
CA TRP A 73 -15.13 9.95 -2.54
C TRP A 73 -14.47 9.84 -3.91
N GLY A 74 -14.19 10.96 -4.57
CA GLY A 74 -13.44 10.97 -5.83
C GLY A 74 -12.05 10.37 -5.66
N PHE A 75 -11.34 10.75 -4.62
CA PHE A 75 -10.01 10.23 -4.32
C PHE A 75 -10.05 8.72 -3.97
N PHE A 76 -10.91 8.32 -3.02
CA PHE A 76 -10.96 6.93 -2.60
C PHE A 76 -11.57 6.02 -3.67
N GLY A 77 -12.50 6.52 -4.48
CA GLY A 77 -13.02 5.78 -5.63
C GLY A 77 -11.96 5.53 -6.69
N HIS A 78 -11.11 6.52 -6.96
CA HIS A 78 -9.97 6.36 -7.87
C HIS A 78 -8.96 5.32 -7.35
N ARG A 79 -8.67 5.33 -6.05
CA ARG A 79 -7.82 4.32 -5.43
C ARG A 79 -8.38 2.92 -5.62
N LEU A 80 -9.68 2.75 -5.41
CA LEU A 80 -10.32 1.45 -5.62
C LEU A 80 -10.16 0.97 -7.06
N LYS A 81 -10.32 1.86 -8.02
CA LYS A 81 -10.11 1.54 -9.44
C LYS A 81 -8.67 1.08 -9.69
N LEU A 82 -7.68 1.78 -9.12
CA LEU A 82 -6.28 1.40 -9.23
C LEU A 82 -6.02 0.00 -8.66
N TYR A 83 -6.57 -0.31 -7.49
CA TYR A 83 -6.40 -1.62 -6.87
C TYR A 83 -6.99 -2.74 -7.72
N ARG A 84 -8.13 -2.50 -8.35
CA ARG A 84 -8.78 -3.49 -9.21
C ARG A 84 -8.06 -3.73 -10.52
N SER A 85 -7.26 -2.78 -10.98
CA SER A 85 -6.51 -2.88 -12.23
C SER A 85 -5.05 -3.27 -12.04
N ALA A 86 -4.60 -3.36 -10.81
CA ALA A 86 -3.22 -3.74 -10.50
C ALA A 86 -2.94 -5.21 -10.78
#